data_fd8f74cc6eb1196fda01b2004ead7062
#
_entry.id   fd8f74cc6eb1196fda01b2004ead7062
#
_cell.length_a   1.000
_cell.length_b   1.000
_cell.length_c   1.000
_cell.angle_alpha   90.00
_cell.angle_beta   90.00
_cell.angle_gamma   90.00
#
_symmetry.space_group_name_H-M   'P 1'
#
loop_
_entity.id
_entity.type
_entity.pdbx_description
1 polymer ?
#
loop_
_entity_poly.entity_id
_entity_poly.type
_entity_poly.pdbx_seq_one_letter_code
_entity_poly.pdbx_strand_id
1 'polypeptide(L)'
;MYRACLIAVISLLPLAHLRAGDADTGSAAKDVTPADTTSGEEAGSKWKTSYEFDADTSYVGNALTKLGPAGLGDVSEERTRAHFVITPQYGEAPLYRFGLAYQRYSFGLSKAAPVPNALESANAIVGVDFPLFDSWLVRVEADPGFYGDGRHMDSRDFNVPFLIGGSYIASADVQWVLGVDVDVNRQIPVYPAVGVRWEFTDDWVIDAVLPTPRLEYDWSKALTLYFGGDVDDGTFRVDRGVGTAVGAPRVSGAVVEYDEIRVGAGFSWKAAKGVTVEMEAGYLPYREFDFHRADEHFTNDNGAAYGQMSVDAHF
;
A
#
# COMPACT_ATOMS: atom_id res chain seq x y z
N MET A 1 17.19 12.63 -23.58
CA MET A 1 17.35 12.44 -22.14
C MET A 1 16.07 12.91 -21.45
N TYR A 2 15.03 12.09 -21.45
CA TYR A 2 13.83 12.31 -20.65
C TYR A 2 13.98 11.42 -19.43
N ARG A 3 14.32 12.03 -18.27
CA ARG A 3 14.13 11.38 -16.98
C ARG A 3 12.62 11.27 -16.81
N ALA A 4 12.10 10.05 -16.86
CA ALA A 4 10.77 9.79 -16.37
C ALA A 4 10.80 10.16 -14.87
N CYS A 5 10.12 11.23 -14.48
CA CYS A 5 9.77 11.43 -13.09
C CYS A 5 8.82 10.30 -12.72
N LEU A 6 9.35 9.25 -12.11
CA LEU A 6 8.53 8.26 -11.45
C LEU A 6 7.84 8.97 -10.29
N ILE A 7 6.54 8.94 -10.31
CA ILE A 7 5.69 9.53 -9.26
C ILE A 7 5.75 8.57 -8.10
N ALA A 8 6.20 9.03 -6.96
CA ALA A 8 6.24 8.24 -5.74
C ALA A 8 4.86 7.84 -5.27
N VAL A 9 4.85 6.67 -4.78
CA VAL A 9 3.69 5.95 -4.31
C VAL A 9 3.47 6.26 -2.85
N ILE A 10 2.34 6.83 -2.58
CA ILE A 10 1.83 6.97 -1.22
C ILE A 10 0.98 5.74 -0.98
N SER A 11 1.38 4.90 -0.02
CA SER A 11 0.52 3.87 0.53
C SER A 11 -0.63 4.54 1.30
N LEU A 12 -1.47 5.26 0.57
CA LEU A 12 -2.80 5.61 1.03
C LEU A 12 -3.61 4.31 0.93
N LEU A 13 -3.51 3.45 1.95
CA LEU A 13 -4.49 2.39 2.12
C LEU A 13 -5.87 2.97 1.88
N PRO A 14 -6.74 2.27 1.16
CA PRO A 14 -8.00 2.83 0.73
C PRO A 14 -8.78 3.32 1.95
N LEU A 15 -8.88 4.63 2.12
CA LEU A 15 -9.88 5.28 2.97
C LEU A 15 -11.31 4.92 2.53
N ALA A 16 -11.42 4.05 1.52
CA ALA A 16 -12.64 3.62 0.86
C ALA A 16 -13.64 2.86 1.74
N HIS A 17 -13.27 2.50 2.98
CA HIS A 17 -14.20 1.77 3.86
C HIS A 17 -14.92 2.62 4.91
N LEU A 18 -14.72 3.94 4.92
CA LEU A 18 -15.62 4.85 5.63
C LEU A 18 -16.81 5.20 4.72
N ARG A 19 -17.57 4.19 4.31
CA ARG A 19 -18.89 4.38 3.73
C ARG A 19 -19.76 4.99 4.81
N ALA A 20 -20.21 6.22 4.61
CA ALA A 20 -21.30 6.80 5.39
C ALA A 20 -22.43 5.76 5.42
N GLY A 21 -22.93 5.48 6.63
CA GLY A 21 -23.85 4.38 6.88
C GLY A 21 -25.00 4.31 5.89
N ASP A 22 -25.37 3.08 5.55
CA ASP A 22 -26.55 2.74 4.77
C ASP A 22 -27.76 3.56 5.22
N ALA A 23 -28.13 4.57 4.44
CA ALA A 23 -29.46 5.14 4.50
C ALA A 23 -30.38 4.16 3.74
N ASP A 24 -30.96 3.23 4.47
CA ASP A 24 -32.00 2.33 3.99
C ASP A 24 -33.24 3.16 3.64
N THR A 25 -33.41 3.48 2.35
CA THR A 25 -34.66 4.01 1.81
C THR A 25 -35.46 2.89 1.19
N GLY A 26 -36.17 2.16 2.03
CA GLY A 26 -37.11 1.09 1.61
C GLY A 26 -38.42 1.19 2.37
N SER A 27 -39.37 1.86 1.74
CA SER A 27 -40.82 1.89 2.00
C SER A 27 -41.41 0.61 2.60
N ALA A 28 -42.13 0.73 3.70
CA ALA A 28 -43.55 0.32 3.84
C ALA A 28 -43.99 0.35 5.30
N ALA A 29 -44.96 1.20 5.55
CA ALA A 29 -45.69 1.24 6.81
C ALA A 29 -46.40 -0.08 7.11
N LYS A 30 -46.25 -0.58 8.33
CA LYS A 30 -47.32 -1.33 9.04
C LYS A 30 -47.19 -1.09 10.55
N ASP A 31 -48.25 -0.55 11.08
CA ASP A 31 -48.68 -0.43 12.45
C ASP A 31 -48.37 -1.68 13.28
N VAL A 32 -47.66 -1.57 14.39
CA VAL A 32 -47.76 -2.44 15.56
C VAL A 32 -47.47 -1.67 16.83
N THR A 33 -48.42 -1.70 17.73
CA THR A 33 -48.51 -1.11 19.05
C THR A 33 -47.31 -1.43 19.97
N PRO A 34 -46.90 -0.52 20.88
CA PRO A 34 -45.74 -0.71 21.73
C PRO A 34 -46.00 -1.68 22.85
N ALA A 35 -45.21 -2.71 22.97
CA ALA A 35 -45.05 -3.50 24.19
C ALA A 35 -43.95 -2.86 25.04
N ASP A 36 -44.35 -2.35 26.17
CA ASP A 36 -43.52 -1.89 27.27
C ASP A 36 -42.53 -2.98 27.68
N THR A 37 -41.25 -2.75 27.47
CA THR A 37 -40.19 -3.52 28.10
C THR A 37 -39.11 -2.53 28.54
N THR A 38 -39.17 -2.15 29.80
CA THR A 38 -38.08 -1.51 30.54
C THR A 38 -36.89 -2.46 30.54
N SER A 39 -36.03 -2.34 29.55
CA SER A 39 -34.65 -2.85 29.60
C SER A 39 -33.75 -1.65 29.88
N GLY A 40 -33.02 -1.74 31.03
CA GLY A 40 -32.09 -0.71 31.45
C GLY A 40 -31.13 -0.32 30.34
N GLU A 41 -31.02 0.99 30.10
CA GLU A 41 -29.93 1.57 29.32
C GLU A 41 -28.62 1.19 30.02
N GLU A 42 -27.99 0.11 29.58
CA GLU A 42 -26.56 -0.03 29.77
C GLU A 42 -25.94 1.20 29.10
N ALA A 43 -25.29 2.05 29.91
CA ALA A 43 -24.51 3.18 29.43
C ALA A 43 -23.45 2.62 28.45
N GLY A 44 -23.77 2.61 27.17
CA GLY A 44 -22.95 2.06 26.11
C GLY A 44 -21.54 2.67 26.21
N SER A 45 -20.53 1.84 26.24
CA SER A 45 -19.14 2.27 26.27
C SER A 45 -18.93 3.33 25.19
N LYS A 46 -18.41 4.50 25.58
CA LYS A 46 -18.03 5.55 24.62
C LYS A 46 -16.81 5.15 23.78
N TRP A 47 -16.18 4.03 24.12
CA TRP A 47 -15.07 3.45 23.37
C TRP A 47 -15.58 2.56 22.26
N LYS A 48 -15.10 2.81 21.04
CA LYS A 48 -15.17 1.92 19.87
C LYS A 48 -13.76 1.56 19.45
N THR A 49 -13.56 0.35 18.99
CA THR A 49 -12.25 -0.09 18.49
C THR A 49 -12.49 -0.91 17.24
N SER A 50 -11.84 -0.57 16.15
CA SER A 50 -11.79 -1.37 14.93
C SER A 50 -10.40 -2.00 14.78
N TYR A 51 -10.38 -3.11 14.07
CA TYR A 51 -9.17 -3.87 13.78
C TYR A 51 -9.09 -4.04 12.26
N GLU A 52 -7.90 -3.86 11.72
CA GLU A 52 -7.58 -4.00 10.32
C GLU A 52 -6.40 -4.96 10.21
N PHE A 53 -6.53 -5.95 9.35
CA PHE A 53 -5.47 -6.90 9.04
C PHE A 53 -5.43 -7.09 7.55
N ASP A 54 -4.26 -6.88 6.94
CA ASP A 54 -4.01 -7.14 5.54
C ASP A 54 -2.78 -8.00 5.39
N ALA A 55 -2.84 -8.93 4.44
CA ALA A 55 -1.69 -9.73 4.06
C ALA A 55 -1.72 -10.01 2.56
N ASP A 56 -0.59 -9.86 1.91
CA ASP A 56 -0.44 -10.21 0.51
C ASP A 56 0.84 -11.01 0.25
N THR A 57 0.80 -11.77 -0.82
CA THR A 57 1.96 -12.42 -1.40
C THR A 57 1.90 -12.35 -2.92
N SER A 58 3.05 -12.14 -3.55
CA SER A 58 3.15 -12.14 -5.01
C SER A 58 4.42 -12.81 -5.47
N TYR A 59 4.38 -13.31 -6.70
CA TYR A 59 5.55 -13.83 -7.40
C TYR A 59 5.66 -13.17 -8.78
N VAL A 60 6.85 -12.64 -9.08
CA VAL A 60 7.23 -12.09 -10.40
C VAL A 60 8.27 -13.01 -11.02
N GLY A 61 8.01 -13.41 -12.26
CA GLY A 61 8.94 -14.24 -13.04
C GLY A 61 10.25 -13.53 -13.34
N ASN A 62 11.12 -14.21 -14.07
CA ASN A 62 12.44 -13.71 -14.41
C ASN A 62 12.37 -12.50 -15.35
N ALA A 63 13.02 -11.40 -14.98
CA ALA A 63 13.27 -10.24 -15.82
C ALA A 63 14.78 -9.98 -15.91
N LEU A 64 15.30 -9.72 -17.11
CA LEU A 64 16.71 -9.40 -17.30
C LEU A 64 17.00 -8.03 -16.67
N THR A 65 17.92 -8.02 -15.71
CA THR A 65 18.39 -6.78 -15.07
C THR A 65 19.68 -6.30 -15.72
N LYS A 66 19.82 -4.99 -15.85
CA LYS A 66 20.97 -4.34 -16.49
C LYS A 66 21.46 -3.12 -15.71
N LEU A 67 22.75 -2.82 -15.92
CA LEU A 67 23.40 -1.56 -15.53
C LEU A 67 23.84 -0.85 -16.80
N GLY A 68 23.15 0.23 -17.19
CA GLY A 68 23.32 0.86 -18.48
C GLY A 68 23.12 -0.16 -19.62
N PRO A 69 24.11 -0.35 -20.54
CA PRO A 69 23.99 -1.32 -21.63
C PRO A 69 24.35 -2.76 -21.23
N ALA A 70 24.88 -3.01 -20.02
CA ALA A 70 25.37 -4.30 -19.58
C ALA A 70 24.27 -5.14 -18.94
N GLY A 71 23.95 -6.28 -19.52
CA GLY A 71 23.05 -7.28 -18.90
C GLY A 71 23.76 -7.99 -17.75
N LEU A 72 23.13 -8.01 -16.57
CA LEU A 72 23.67 -8.60 -15.34
C LEU A 72 23.11 -10.00 -15.06
N GLY A 73 21.96 -10.32 -15.56
CA GLY A 73 21.27 -11.60 -15.39
C GLY A 73 19.81 -11.41 -15.02
N ASP A 74 19.09 -12.53 -15.02
CA ASP A 74 17.67 -12.54 -14.70
C ASP A 74 17.46 -12.45 -13.19
N VAL A 75 16.43 -11.69 -12.83
CA VAL A 75 15.98 -11.51 -11.44
C VAL A 75 14.49 -11.85 -11.37
N SER A 76 14.14 -12.85 -10.57
CA SER A 76 12.76 -13.12 -10.15
C SER A 76 12.52 -12.51 -8.76
N GLU A 77 11.27 -12.41 -8.35
CA GLU A 77 10.89 -11.83 -7.07
C GLU A 77 9.76 -12.59 -6.42
N GLU A 78 9.85 -12.72 -5.11
CA GLU A 78 8.77 -13.09 -4.24
C GLU A 78 8.59 -11.97 -3.22
N ARG A 79 7.37 -11.42 -3.10
CA ARG A 79 7.02 -10.39 -2.12
C ARG A 79 6.01 -10.96 -1.13
N THR A 80 6.20 -10.63 0.14
CA THR A 80 5.22 -10.88 1.20
C THR A 80 5.07 -9.62 2.02
N ARG A 81 3.83 -9.20 2.28
CA ARG A 81 3.48 -8.10 3.17
C ARG A 81 2.43 -8.55 4.14
N ALA A 82 2.48 -7.99 5.34
CA ALA A 82 1.40 -8.10 6.32
C ALA A 82 1.39 -6.86 7.19
N HIS A 83 0.21 -6.34 7.49
CA HIS A 83 0.06 -5.31 8.51
C HIS A 83 -1.16 -5.58 9.39
N PHE A 84 -1.10 -5.08 10.59
CA PHE A 84 -2.19 -5.12 11.57
C PHE A 84 -2.31 -3.78 12.26
N VAL A 85 -3.51 -3.19 12.24
CA VAL A 85 -3.78 -1.88 12.84
C VAL A 85 -4.96 -1.98 13.79
N ILE A 86 -4.82 -1.33 14.94
CA ILE A 86 -5.88 -1.13 15.93
C ILE A 86 -6.23 0.35 15.91
N THR A 87 -7.52 0.66 15.79
CA THR A 87 -8.01 2.03 15.75
C THR A 87 -9.01 2.27 16.88
N PRO A 88 -8.55 2.64 18.09
CA PRO A 88 -9.42 3.03 19.18
C PRO A 88 -9.99 4.44 18.95
N GLN A 89 -11.26 4.62 19.27
CA GLN A 89 -11.98 5.88 19.25
C GLN A 89 -12.75 6.09 20.56
N TYR A 90 -12.72 7.27 21.10
CA TYR A 90 -13.50 7.65 22.28
C TYR A 90 -14.52 8.74 21.92
N GLY A 91 -15.80 8.40 21.88
CA GLY A 91 -16.86 9.32 21.50
C GLY A 91 -16.69 9.84 20.06
N GLU A 92 -16.59 11.15 19.89
CA GLU A 92 -16.32 11.86 18.61
C GLU A 92 -14.85 12.28 18.47
N ALA A 93 -13.98 11.78 19.32
CA ALA A 93 -12.54 12.06 19.24
C ALA A 93 -11.92 11.57 17.93
N PRO A 94 -10.74 12.08 17.54
CA PRO A 94 -9.98 11.55 16.43
C PRO A 94 -9.76 10.02 16.56
N LEU A 95 -9.65 9.36 15.42
CA LEU A 95 -9.32 7.95 15.33
C LEU A 95 -7.80 7.78 15.45
N TYR A 96 -7.31 7.25 16.55
CA TYR A 96 -5.89 6.96 16.71
C TYR A 96 -5.56 5.61 16.07
N ARG A 97 -4.48 5.53 15.34
CA ARG A 97 -4.03 4.32 14.64
C ARG A 97 -2.72 3.82 15.26
N PHE A 98 -2.72 2.56 15.67
CA PHE A 98 -1.52 1.90 16.17
C PHE A 98 -1.41 0.52 15.53
N GLY A 99 -0.25 0.22 14.95
CA GLY A 99 -0.09 -1.02 14.24
C GLY A 99 1.34 -1.48 14.10
N LEU A 100 1.48 -2.60 13.42
CA LEU A 100 2.75 -3.18 13.00
C LEU A 100 2.64 -3.57 11.53
N ALA A 101 3.70 -3.34 10.78
CA ALA A 101 3.81 -3.79 9.40
C ALA A 101 5.12 -4.54 9.19
N TYR A 102 5.05 -5.50 8.28
CA TYR A 102 6.17 -6.28 7.82
C TYR A 102 6.10 -6.40 6.30
N GLN A 103 7.23 -6.20 5.64
CA GLN A 103 7.36 -6.39 4.20
C GLN A 103 8.69 -7.06 3.89
N ARG A 104 8.68 -7.98 2.92
CA ARG A 104 9.88 -8.63 2.44
C ARG A 104 9.78 -8.89 0.94
N TYR A 105 10.80 -8.45 0.23
CA TYR A 105 11.12 -8.88 -1.12
C TYR A 105 12.26 -9.88 -1.07
N SER A 106 12.14 -10.99 -1.78
CA SER A 106 13.18 -12.00 -1.95
C SER A 106 13.50 -12.14 -3.43
N PHE A 107 14.76 -11.93 -3.81
CA PHE A 107 15.17 -11.92 -5.21
C PHE A 107 15.93 -13.17 -5.56
N GLY A 108 15.44 -13.92 -6.57
CA GLY A 108 16.14 -15.04 -7.18
C GLY A 108 17.06 -14.53 -8.29
N LEU A 109 18.38 -14.68 -8.11
CA LEU A 109 19.40 -14.17 -9.02
C LEU A 109 19.99 -15.28 -9.86
N SER A 110 19.96 -15.18 -11.18
CA SER A 110 20.57 -16.15 -12.10
C SER A 110 22.09 -16.00 -12.21
N LYS A 111 22.65 -14.85 -11.85
CA LYS A 111 24.09 -14.54 -11.79
C LYS A 111 24.36 -13.67 -10.57
N ALA A 112 25.66 -13.50 -10.23
CA ALA A 112 26.08 -12.58 -9.19
C ALA A 112 25.87 -11.12 -9.65
N ALA A 113 24.63 -10.65 -9.60
CA ALA A 113 24.27 -9.25 -9.84
C ALA A 113 24.51 -8.44 -8.55
N PRO A 114 24.91 -7.16 -8.63
CA PRO A 114 25.16 -6.33 -7.46
C PRO A 114 23.85 -5.76 -6.86
N VAL A 115 22.80 -6.55 -6.87
CA VAL A 115 21.51 -6.27 -6.21
C VAL A 115 21.40 -7.13 -4.95
N PRO A 116 20.68 -6.69 -3.91
CA PRO A 116 20.51 -7.48 -2.70
C PRO A 116 19.67 -8.74 -2.99
N ASN A 117 19.89 -9.80 -2.21
CA ASN A 117 19.06 -11.01 -2.30
C ASN A 117 17.68 -10.82 -1.66
N ALA A 118 17.55 -9.86 -0.79
CA ALA A 118 16.29 -9.49 -0.15
C ALA A 118 16.31 -8.03 0.25
N LEU A 119 15.11 -7.44 0.36
CA LEU A 119 14.82 -6.17 1.03
C LEU A 119 13.71 -6.44 2.04
N GLU A 120 13.84 -5.89 3.23
CA GLU A 120 12.94 -6.21 4.33
C GLU A 120 12.67 -4.99 5.20
N SER A 121 11.42 -4.79 5.61
CA SER A 121 11.06 -3.80 6.61
C SER A 121 10.21 -4.42 7.71
N ALA A 122 10.42 -3.90 8.93
CA ALA A 122 9.58 -4.16 10.09
C ALA A 122 9.40 -2.84 10.84
N ASN A 123 8.18 -2.31 10.84
CA ASN A 123 7.88 -0.99 11.37
C ASN A 123 6.61 -0.99 12.22
N ALA A 124 6.54 -0.02 13.12
CA ALA A 124 5.30 0.34 13.80
C ALA A 124 4.53 1.34 12.94
N ILE A 125 3.21 1.31 13.04
CA ILE A 125 2.30 2.30 12.45
C ILE A 125 1.78 3.15 13.59
N VAL A 126 1.94 4.47 13.50
CA VAL A 126 1.44 5.43 14.48
C VAL A 126 0.78 6.57 13.73
N GLY A 127 -0.53 6.70 13.86
CA GLY A 127 -1.28 7.67 13.10
C GLY A 127 -2.50 8.22 13.81
N VAL A 128 -3.11 9.20 13.15
CA VAL A 128 -4.38 9.79 13.57
C VAL A 128 -5.18 10.19 12.33
N ASP A 129 -6.46 9.79 12.34
CA ASP A 129 -7.44 10.23 11.38
C ASP A 129 -8.42 11.17 12.06
N PHE A 130 -8.71 12.30 11.45
CA PHE A 130 -9.67 13.27 12.01
C PHE A 130 -10.46 13.95 10.90
N PRO A 131 -11.75 14.17 11.13
CA PRO A 131 -12.56 14.98 10.22
C PRO A 131 -12.10 16.45 10.32
N LEU A 132 -11.94 17.09 9.17
CA LEU A 132 -11.70 18.52 9.05
C LEU A 132 -12.84 19.11 8.23
N PHE A 133 -13.70 19.88 8.85
CA PHE A 133 -14.99 20.32 8.30
C PHE A 133 -15.88 19.12 7.91
N ASP A 134 -16.96 19.37 7.19
CA ASP A 134 -17.98 18.35 6.87
C ASP A 134 -17.57 17.42 5.70
N SER A 135 -16.54 17.78 4.94
CA SER A 135 -16.21 17.10 3.68
C SER A 135 -14.77 16.56 3.61
N TRP A 136 -13.96 16.78 4.63
CA TRP A 136 -12.57 16.34 4.65
C TRP A 136 -12.32 15.32 5.75
N LEU A 137 -11.63 14.26 5.38
CA LEU A 137 -11.00 13.34 6.32
C LEU A 137 -9.48 13.44 6.14
N VAL A 138 -8.75 13.76 7.20
CA VAL A 138 -7.30 13.95 7.17
C VAL A 138 -6.62 12.86 7.96
N ARG A 139 -5.56 12.29 7.39
CA ARG A 139 -4.66 11.32 8.04
C ARG A 139 -3.27 11.90 8.18
N VAL A 140 -2.68 11.70 9.36
CA VAL A 140 -1.26 11.87 9.62
C VAL A 140 -0.74 10.56 10.19
N GLU A 141 0.25 9.97 9.54
CA GLU A 141 0.79 8.65 9.93
C GLU A 141 2.31 8.65 9.82
N ALA A 142 2.99 7.97 10.72
CA ALA A 142 4.41 7.75 10.71
C ALA A 142 4.71 6.27 10.92
N ASP A 143 5.72 5.77 10.20
CA ASP A 143 6.10 4.36 10.14
C ASP A 143 7.53 4.13 10.66
N PRO A 144 7.80 4.42 11.97
CA PRO A 144 9.11 4.19 12.55
C PRO A 144 9.47 2.71 12.53
N GLY A 145 10.63 2.37 11.97
CA GLY A 145 11.03 0.99 11.86
C GLY A 145 12.42 0.77 11.28
N PHE A 146 12.70 -0.47 10.97
CA PHE A 146 13.94 -0.92 10.36
C PHE A 146 13.69 -1.32 8.91
N TYR A 147 14.54 -0.81 8.01
CA TYR A 147 14.43 -0.95 6.57
C TYR A 147 15.80 -1.36 6.01
N GLY A 148 15.99 -2.65 5.74
CA GLY A 148 17.30 -3.20 5.38
C GLY A 148 17.24 -4.38 4.41
N ASP A 149 18.34 -5.10 4.26
CA ASP A 149 18.43 -6.29 3.40
C ASP A 149 18.18 -7.61 4.16
N GLY A 150 17.70 -7.53 5.39
CA GLY A 150 17.36 -8.68 6.24
C GLY A 150 18.54 -9.49 6.77
N ARG A 151 19.81 -9.12 6.46
CA ARG A 151 20.98 -9.85 6.92
C ARG A 151 21.41 -9.47 8.33
N HIS A 152 21.56 -8.17 8.57
CA HIS A 152 21.95 -7.61 9.87
C HIS A 152 21.21 -6.28 10.04
N MET A 153 20.18 -6.25 10.85
CA MET A 153 19.51 -5.01 11.19
C MET A 153 20.25 -4.30 12.32
N ASP A 154 20.66 -3.07 12.07
CA ASP A 154 21.32 -2.23 13.07
C ASP A 154 20.66 -0.83 13.14
N SER A 155 21.15 0.03 14.01
CA SER A 155 20.57 1.37 14.21
C SER A 155 20.65 2.28 12.97
N ARG A 156 21.45 1.94 11.95
CA ARG A 156 21.54 2.71 10.70
C ARG A 156 20.40 2.38 9.73
N ASP A 157 19.75 1.23 9.92
CA ASP A 157 18.61 0.79 9.12
C ASP A 157 17.31 1.39 9.64
N PHE A 158 17.38 2.11 10.78
CA PHE A 158 16.23 2.80 11.33
C PHE A 158 15.85 4.00 10.47
N ASN A 159 14.57 4.08 10.09
CA ASN A 159 13.97 5.16 9.34
C ASN A 159 12.58 5.48 9.89
N VAL A 160 12.06 6.66 9.55
CA VAL A 160 10.73 7.11 9.94
C VAL A 160 10.08 7.79 8.73
N PRO A 161 9.64 7.02 7.73
CA PRO A 161 8.75 7.56 6.71
C PRO A 161 7.48 8.10 7.34
N PHE A 162 6.89 9.15 6.77
CA PHE A 162 5.62 9.67 7.22
C PHE A 162 4.75 10.21 6.11
N LEU A 163 3.43 10.11 6.31
CA LEU A 163 2.39 10.52 5.40
C LEU A 163 1.52 11.60 6.04
N ILE A 164 1.21 12.63 5.28
CA ILE A 164 0.10 13.55 5.57
C ILE A 164 -0.80 13.53 4.35
N GLY A 165 -2.04 13.11 4.52
CA GLY A 165 -2.99 13.03 3.41
C GLY A 165 -4.41 13.30 3.85
N GLY A 166 -5.30 13.38 2.90
CA GLY A 166 -6.73 13.53 3.18
C GLY A 166 -7.59 13.28 1.97
N SER A 167 -8.85 12.98 2.27
CA SER A 167 -9.90 12.78 1.29
C SER A 167 -10.90 13.92 1.36
N TYR A 168 -11.25 14.46 0.21
CA TYR A 168 -12.32 15.44 0.04
C TYR A 168 -13.52 14.80 -0.65
N ILE A 169 -14.64 14.70 0.04
CA ILE A 169 -15.90 14.17 -0.48
C ILE A 169 -16.60 15.29 -1.23
N ALA A 170 -16.48 15.30 -2.57
CA ALA A 170 -17.07 16.34 -3.42
C ALA A 170 -18.56 16.08 -3.69
N SER A 171 -18.95 14.78 -3.79
CA SER A 171 -20.34 14.33 -3.92
C SER A 171 -20.46 12.89 -3.40
N ALA A 172 -21.65 12.29 -3.52
CA ALA A 172 -21.83 10.87 -3.21
C ALA A 172 -20.96 9.97 -4.08
N ASP A 173 -20.67 10.39 -5.32
CA ASP A 173 -20.01 9.59 -6.34
C ASP A 173 -18.55 10.00 -6.58
N VAL A 174 -18.09 11.14 -6.01
CA VAL A 174 -16.76 11.70 -6.30
C VAL A 174 -16.01 12.04 -5.02
N GLN A 175 -14.86 11.43 -4.87
CA GLN A 175 -13.91 11.66 -3.78
C GLN A 175 -12.53 11.99 -4.36
N TRP A 176 -11.94 13.09 -3.90
CA TRP A 176 -10.56 13.45 -4.20
C TRP A 176 -9.65 13.01 -3.06
N VAL A 177 -8.47 12.54 -3.40
CA VAL A 177 -7.42 12.20 -2.44
C VAL A 177 -6.20 13.05 -2.72
N LEU A 178 -5.69 13.71 -1.69
CA LEU A 178 -4.51 14.55 -1.73
C LEU A 178 -3.57 14.13 -0.62
N GLY A 179 -2.27 14.08 -0.89
CA GLY A 179 -1.32 13.72 0.15
C GLY A 179 0.11 14.11 -0.18
N VAL A 180 0.94 13.99 0.83
CA VAL A 180 2.39 14.16 0.75
C VAL A 180 3.00 13.01 1.54
N ASP A 181 3.87 12.24 0.88
CA ASP A 181 4.71 11.23 1.51
C ASP A 181 6.13 11.79 1.67
N VAL A 182 6.77 11.49 2.80
CA VAL A 182 8.08 11.99 3.14
C VAL A 182 8.97 10.88 3.64
N ASP A 183 10.06 10.64 2.92
CA ASP A 183 11.15 9.76 3.34
C ASP A 183 12.50 10.41 3.04
N VAL A 184 13.27 10.69 4.08
CA VAL A 184 14.58 11.36 3.99
C VAL A 184 15.65 10.49 3.32
N ASN A 185 15.40 9.21 3.14
CA ASN A 185 16.32 8.30 2.47
C ASN A 185 16.13 8.24 0.96
N ARG A 186 15.02 8.74 0.42
CA ARG A 186 14.78 8.84 -1.03
C ARG A 186 15.67 9.88 -1.71
N GLN A 187 15.82 9.75 -3.02
CA GLN A 187 16.48 10.75 -3.87
C GLN A 187 15.70 12.07 -3.84
N ILE A 188 14.37 12.00 -3.92
CA ILE A 188 13.47 13.13 -3.72
C ILE A 188 12.67 12.85 -2.42
N PRO A 189 13.02 13.51 -1.30
CA PRO A 189 12.48 13.18 0.00
C PRO A 189 10.99 13.47 0.19
N VAL A 190 10.39 14.28 -0.66
CA VAL A 190 8.99 14.73 -0.52
C VAL A 190 8.24 14.49 -1.81
N TYR A 191 7.21 13.66 -1.76
CA TYR A 191 6.39 13.35 -2.91
C TYR A 191 4.93 13.74 -2.69
N PRO A 192 4.38 14.65 -3.51
CA PRO A 192 2.94 14.90 -3.53
C PRO A 192 2.20 13.79 -4.26
N ALA A 193 1.01 13.44 -3.78
CA ALA A 193 0.10 12.59 -4.50
C ALA A 193 -1.28 13.23 -4.61
N VAL A 194 -1.94 12.95 -5.72
CA VAL A 194 -3.31 13.35 -5.99
C VAL A 194 -4.00 12.18 -6.67
N GLY A 195 -5.24 11.92 -6.29
CA GLY A 195 -6.06 10.89 -6.90
C GLY A 195 -7.53 11.26 -6.87
N VAL A 196 -8.33 10.50 -7.61
CA VAL A 196 -9.78 10.62 -7.63
C VAL A 196 -10.40 9.23 -7.65
N ARG A 197 -11.42 9.03 -6.81
CA ARG A 197 -12.34 7.90 -6.91
C ARG A 197 -13.66 8.44 -7.42
N TRP A 198 -14.18 7.83 -8.50
CA TRP A 198 -15.40 8.26 -9.17
C TRP A 198 -16.28 7.06 -9.55
N GLU A 199 -17.44 6.97 -8.93
CA GLU A 199 -18.50 6.03 -9.26
C GLU A 199 -19.33 6.64 -10.40
N PHE A 200 -18.97 6.40 -11.66
CA PHE A 200 -19.62 7.04 -12.79
C PHE A 200 -20.86 6.30 -13.28
N THR A 201 -21.10 5.07 -12.82
CA THR A 201 -22.36 4.33 -12.90
C THR A 201 -22.49 3.44 -11.67
N ASP A 202 -23.67 2.84 -11.47
CA ASP A 202 -23.96 1.94 -10.35
C ASP A 202 -23.03 0.71 -10.30
N ASP A 203 -22.43 0.31 -11.43
CA ASP A 203 -21.59 -0.88 -11.54
C ASP A 203 -20.10 -0.56 -11.84
N TRP A 204 -19.78 0.68 -12.20
CA TRP A 204 -18.44 1.03 -12.62
C TRP A 204 -17.81 2.14 -11.78
N VAL A 205 -16.59 1.89 -11.33
CA VAL A 205 -15.80 2.84 -10.55
C VAL A 205 -14.44 3.04 -11.20
N ILE A 206 -14.04 4.30 -11.36
CA ILE A 206 -12.66 4.68 -11.61
C ILE A 206 -12.04 5.03 -10.26
N ASP A 207 -11.08 4.24 -9.81
CA ASP A 207 -10.23 4.56 -8.67
C ASP A 207 -8.83 4.92 -9.20
N ALA A 208 -8.61 6.18 -9.50
CA ALA A 208 -7.33 6.69 -9.96
C ALA A 208 -6.50 7.23 -8.78
N VAL A 209 -6.51 6.51 -7.66
CA VAL A 209 -5.74 6.83 -6.46
C VAL A 209 -4.52 5.94 -6.40
N LEU A 210 -3.33 6.55 -6.34
CA LEU A 210 -2.09 5.81 -6.12
C LEU A 210 -2.06 5.25 -4.67
N PRO A 211 -1.44 4.10 -4.45
CA PRO A 211 -0.55 3.34 -5.36
C PRO A 211 -1.26 2.39 -6.31
N THR A 212 -2.54 2.11 -6.17
CA THR A 212 -3.27 1.04 -6.86
C THR A 212 -4.41 1.58 -7.73
N PRO A 213 -4.11 2.36 -8.80
CA PRO A 213 -5.14 2.88 -9.67
C PRO A 213 -5.85 1.75 -10.41
N ARG A 214 -7.20 1.74 -10.35
CA ARG A 214 -8.03 0.66 -10.90
C ARG A 214 -9.24 1.19 -11.63
N LEU A 215 -9.68 0.45 -12.66
CA LEU A 215 -11.02 0.48 -13.21
C LEU A 215 -11.74 -0.74 -12.67
N GLU A 216 -12.79 -0.56 -11.89
CA GLU A 216 -13.54 -1.60 -11.22
C GLU A 216 -14.91 -1.80 -11.87
N TYR A 217 -15.36 -3.05 -11.92
CA TYR A 217 -16.69 -3.44 -12.36
C TYR A 217 -17.35 -4.36 -11.32
N ASP A 218 -18.42 -3.91 -10.71
CA ASP A 218 -19.20 -4.66 -9.73
C ASP A 218 -20.06 -5.70 -10.40
N TRP A 219 -19.49 -6.92 -10.62
CA TRP A 219 -20.23 -8.05 -11.19
C TRP A 219 -21.40 -8.46 -10.32
N SER A 220 -21.24 -8.40 -9.01
CA SER A 220 -22.24 -8.68 -8.00
C SER A 220 -21.91 -8.01 -6.68
N LYS A 221 -22.85 -8.09 -5.69
CA LYS A 221 -22.59 -7.57 -4.33
C LYS A 221 -21.36 -8.20 -3.63
N ALA A 222 -20.92 -9.37 -4.09
CA ALA A 222 -19.82 -10.11 -3.48
C ALA A 222 -18.57 -10.19 -4.36
N LEU A 223 -18.65 -9.82 -5.64
CA LEU A 223 -17.55 -9.97 -6.59
C LEU A 223 -17.41 -8.71 -7.44
N THR A 224 -16.25 -8.11 -7.37
CA THR A 224 -15.80 -6.99 -8.20
C THR A 224 -14.66 -7.47 -9.09
N LEU A 225 -14.72 -7.20 -10.38
CA LEU A 225 -13.63 -7.42 -11.32
C LEU A 225 -12.88 -6.11 -11.48
N TYR A 226 -11.56 -6.15 -11.68
CA TYR A 226 -10.80 -4.93 -11.90
C TYR A 226 -9.66 -5.13 -12.91
N PHE A 227 -9.28 -4.02 -13.52
CA PHE A 227 -8.06 -3.86 -14.29
C PHE A 227 -7.34 -2.62 -13.78
N GLY A 228 -6.03 -2.70 -13.55
CA GLY A 228 -5.33 -1.57 -12.95
C GLY A 228 -3.83 -1.70 -12.93
N GLY A 229 -3.22 -0.88 -12.10
CA GLY A 229 -1.80 -0.89 -11.80
C GLY A 229 -1.55 -0.98 -10.31
N ASP A 230 -0.32 -1.35 -9.99
CA ASP A 230 0.26 -1.26 -8.65
C ASP A 230 1.62 -0.59 -8.82
N VAL A 231 1.87 0.45 -8.06
CA VAL A 231 3.17 1.13 -8.00
C VAL A 231 3.68 0.92 -6.58
N ASP A 232 4.76 0.20 -6.44
CA ASP A 232 5.35 -0.14 -5.15
C ASP A 232 6.73 0.47 -5.06
N ASP A 233 7.05 1.07 -3.92
CA ASP A 233 8.33 1.71 -3.67
C ASP A 233 8.77 1.55 -2.22
N GLY A 234 10.06 1.71 -1.98
CA GLY A 234 10.59 1.75 -0.62
C GLY A 234 12.08 2.00 -0.58
N THR A 235 12.57 2.51 0.55
CA THR A 235 13.99 2.73 0.78
C THR A 235 14.52 1.74 1.79
N PHE A 236 15.64 1.11 1.46
CA PHE A 236 16.26 0.08 2.29
C PHE A 236 17.76 0.29 2.36
N ARG A 237 18.37 0.00 3.48
CA ARG A 237 19.82 0.01 3.59
C ARG A 237 20.39 -1.39 3.37
N VAL A 238 21.35 -1.53 2.48
CA VAL A 238 22.03 -2.83 2.26
C VAL A 238 23.21 -3.00 3.19
N ASP A 239 23.55 -4.26 3.49
CA ASP A 239 24.71 -4.62 4.32
C ASP A 239 26.03 -4.19 3.67
N ARG A 240 27.04 -3.92 4.52
CA ARG A 240 28.38 -3.51 4.07
C ARG A 240 29.11 -4.55 3.22
N GLY A 241 28.69 -5.81 3.28
CA GLY A 241 29.27 -6.89 2.50
C GLY A 241 28.71 -7.04 1.09
N VAL A 242 27.54 -6.50 0.80
CA VAL A 242 26.82 -6.74 -0.47
C VAL A 242 27.65 -6.34 -1.68
N GLY A 243 28.05 -5.09 -1.78
CA GLY A 243 28.78 -4.61 -2.95
C GLY A 243 30.17 -5.22 -3.10
N THR A 244 30.85 -5.50 -2.00
CA THR A 244 32.18 -6.16 -2.04
C THR A 244 32.08 -7.58 -2.57
N ALA A 245 31.04 -8.33 -2.18
CA ALA A 245 30.84 -9.71 -2.60
C ALA A 245 30.58 -9.84 -4.13
N VAL A 246 30.02 -8.82 -4.74
CA VAL A 246 29.61 -8.80 -6.16
C VAL A 246 30.46 -7.87 -7.04
N GLY A 247 31.54 -7.31 -6.51
CA GLY A 247 32.49 -6.48 -7.27
C GLY A 247 32.03 -5.03 -7.49
N ALA A 248 30.97 -4.58 -6.79
CA ALA A 248 30.45 -3.19 -6.80
C ALA A 248 30.56 -2.56 -5.41
N PRO A 249 31.78 -2.25 -4.92
CA PRO A 249 31.99 -1.83 -3.53
C PRO A 249 31.22 -0.56 -3.14
N ARG A 250 30.84 0.28 -4.11
CA ARG A 250 30.12 1.52 -3.86
C ARG A 250 28.72 1.30 -3.28
N VAL A 251 28.06 0.18 -3.60
CA VAL A 251 26.72 -0.14 -3.07
C VAL A 251 26.77 -0.74 -1.66
N SER A 252 27.96 -1.04 -1.14
CA SER A 252 28.14 -1.59 0.21
C SER A 252 27.70 -0.60 1.29
N GLY A 253 26.70 -0.95 2.09
CA GLY A 253 26.15 -0.08 3.14
C GLY A 253 25.38 1.13 2.63
N ALA A 254 25.09 1.20 1.33
CA ALA A 254 24.31 2.27 0.73
C ALA A 254 22.82 2.11 1.01
N VAL A 255 22.05 3.15 0.78
CA VAL A 255 20.60 3.08 0.67
C VAL A 255 20.25 2.74 -0.78
N VAL A 256 19.36 1.79 -0.97
CA VAL A 256 18.69 1.50 -2.23
C VAL A 256 17.27 2.03 -2.16
N GLU A 257 16.83 2.75 -3.17
CA GLU A 257 15.44 3.03 -3.48
C GLU A 257 14.99 1.94 -4.46
N TYR A 258 13.98 1.19 -4.06
CA TYR A 258 13.43 0.09 -4.84
C TYR A 258 12.07 0.51 -5.36
N ASP A 259 11.91 0.49 -6.67
CA ASP A 259 10.70 0.91 -7.35
C ASP A 259 10.23 -0.16 -8.32
N GLU A 260 8.92 -0.39 -8.37
CA GLU A 260 8.30 -1.24 -9.38
C GLU A 260 6.93 -0.73 -9.81
N ILE A 261 6.58 -1.02 -11.06
CA ILE A 261 5.26 -0.78 -11.62
C ILE A 261 4.72 -2.11 -12.12
N ARG A 262 3.50 -2.42 -11.74
CA ARG A 262 2.75 -3.59 -12.19
C ARG A 262 1.48 -3.15 -12.89
N VAL A 263 1.02 -3.91 -13.87
CA VAL A 263 -0.26 -3.73 -14.56
C VAL A 263 -0.92 -5.08 -14.68
N GLY A 264 -2.16 -5.20 -14.21
CA GLY A 264 -2.84 -6.47 -14.15
C GLY A 264 -4.35 -6.38 -14.16
N ALA A 265 -4.96 -7.54 -14.13
CA ALA A 265 -6.38 -7.72 -13.97
C ALA A 265 -6.63 -8.76 -12.87
N GLY A 266 -7.68 -8.56 -12.12
CA GLY A 266 -8.00 -9.42 -10.99
C GLY A 266 -9.46 -9.36 -10.61
N PHE A 267 -9.73 -9.96 -9.48
CA PHE A 267 -11.03 -9.87 -8.84
C PHE A 267 -10.86 -9.70 -7.33
N SER A 268 -11.83 -9.04 -6.73
CA SER A 268 -12.02 -8.85 -5.29
C SER A 268 -13.29 -9.59 -4.88
N TRP A 269 -13.18 -10.52 -3.96
CA TRP A 269 -14.29 -11.34 -3.48
C TRP A 269 -14.52 -11.14 -1.99
N LYS A 270 -15.71 -10.64 -1.63
CA LYS A 270 -16.19 -10.54 -0.24
C LYS A 270 -16.53 -11.93 0.28
N ALA A 271 -15.53 -12.63 0.83
CA ALA A 271 -15.62 -14.01 1.29
C ALA A 271 -16.51 -14.16 2.54
N ALA A 272 -16.49 -13.15 3.42
CA ALA A 272 -17.32 -13.07 4.62
C ALA A 272 -17.56 -11.59 4.99
N LYS A 273 -18.39 -11.35 6.01
CA LYS A 273 -18.56 -9.99 6.54
C LYS A 273 -17.20 -9.47 7.07
N GLY A 274 -16.74 -8.39 6.50
CA GLY A 274 -15.45 -7.79 6.87
C GLY A 274 -14.21 -8.55 6.37
N VAL A 275 -14.36 -9.55 5.47
CA VAL A 275 -13.23 -10.29 4.89
C VAL A 275 -13.32 -10.29 3.37
N THR A 276 -12.28 -9.77 2.73
CA THR A 276 -12.13 -9.71 1.27
C THR A 276 -10.88 -10.50 0.85
N VAL A 277 -10.98 -11.23 -0.24
CA VAL A 277 -9.88 -11.95 -0.87
C VAL A 277 -9.72 -11.42 -2.27
N GLU A 278 -8.49 -11.04 -2.65
CA GLU A 278 -8.18 -10.62 -4.00
C GLU A 278 -7.20 -11.59 -4.66
N MET A 279 -7.36 -11.75 -5.97
CA MET A 279 -6.37 -12.42 -6.82
C MET A 279 -6.16 -11.60 -8.08
N GLU A 280 -4.90 -11.47 -8.46
CA GLU A 280 -4.48 -10.67 -9.61
C GLU A 280 -3.39 -11.39 -10.38
N ALA A 281 -3.40 -11.21 -11.70
CA ALA A 281 -2.32 -11.62 -12.57
C ALA A 281 -2.07 -10.54 -13.62
N GLY A 282 -0.82 -10.38 -14.02
CA GLY A 282 -0.46 -9.31 -14.93
C GLY A 282 1.00 -9.32 -15.36
N TYR A 283 1.51 -8.15 -15.61
CA TYR A 283 2.85 -7.92 -16.13
C TYR A 283 3.52 -6.78 -15.37
N LEU A 284 4.79 -6.97 -15.03
CA LEU A 284 5.66 -5.98 -14.42
C LEU A 284 6.51 -5.35 -15.54
N PRO A 285 6.16 -4.17 -16.06
CA PRO A 285 6.94 -3.50 -17.10
C PRO A 285 8.19 -2.82 -16.57
N TYR A 286 8.23 -2.44 -15.30
CA TYR A 286 9.31 -1.66 -14.72
C TYR A 286 9.67 -2.13 -13.32
N ARG A 287 11.00 -2.21 -13.09
CA ARG A 287 11.65 -2.43 -11.79
C ARG A 287 12.98 -1.72 -11.77
N GLU A 288 13.29 -1.03 -10.68
CA GLU A 288 14.56 -0.36 -10.47
C GLU A 288 15.10 -0.58 -9.06
N PHE A 289 16.42 -0.73 -8.97
CA PHE A 289 17.19 -0.62 -7.74
C PHE A 289 18.09 0.61 -7.90
N ASP A 290 17.71 1.72 -7.32
CA ASP A 290 18.46 2.98 -7.39
C ASP A 290 19.31 3.18 -6.14
N PHE A 291 20.61 3.04 -6.30
CA PHE A 291 21.60 3.41 -5.29
C PHE A 291 22.07 4.85 -5.56
N HIS A 292 21.16 5.82 -5.52
CA HIS A 292 21.40 7.22 -5.92
C HIS A 292 22.63 7.85 -5.26
N ARG A 293 22.95 7.51 -4.00
CA ARG A 293 24.15 8.01 -3.31
C ARG A 293 25.45 7.34 -3.79
N ALA A 294 25.35 6.23 -4.48
CA ALA A 294 26.49 5.52 -5.08
C ALA A 294 26.59 5.74 -6.60
N ASP A 295 25.62 6.44 -7.21
CA ASP A 295 25.51 6.67 -8.66
C ASP A 295 25.43 5.35 -9.46
N GLU A 296 24.66 4.37 -8.94
CA GLU A 296 24.47 3.05 -9.54
C GLU A 296 22.97 2.78 -9.66
N HIS A 297 22.48 2.50 -10.88
CA HIS A 297 21.06 2.30 -11.21
C HIS A 297 20.87 0.99 -11.96
N PHE A 298 20.16 0.05 -11.36
CA PHE A 298 19.88 -1.25 -11.95
C PHE A 298 18.41 -1.32 -12.35
N THR A 299 18.14 -1.42 -13.65
CA THR A 299 16.77 -1.49 -14.18
C THR A 299 16.53 -2.83 -14.88
N ASN A 300 15.28 -3.24 -15.02
CA ASN A 300 14.95 -4.35 -15.90
C ASN A 300 15.01 -3.91 -17.37
N ASP A 301 15.45 -4.82 -18.26
CA ASP A 301 15.47 -4.61 -19.72
C ASP A 301 14.16 -5.03 -20.38
N ASN A 302 13.54 -6.06 -19.82
CA ASN A 302 12.24 -6.58 -20.19
C ASN A 302 11.39 -6.77 -18.94
N GLY A 303 10.10 -6.79 -19.08
CA GLY A 303 9.21 -7.09 -17.97
C GLY A 303 9.03 -8.58 -17.75
N ALA A 304 8.26 -8.94 -16.74
CA ALA A 304 7.92 -10.30 -16.40
C ALA A 304 6.44 -10.45 -16.02
N ALA A 305 5.89 -11.64 -16.21
CA ALA A 305 4.56 -11.95 -15.70
C ALA A 305 4.60 -12.07 -14.16
N TYR A 306 3.51 -11.70 -13.51
CA TYR A 306 3.33 -11.87 -12.07
C TYR A 306 1.96 -12.44 -11.73
N GLY A 307 1.86 -12.96 -10.53
CA GLY A 307 0.61 -13.30 -9.85
C GLY A 307 0.66 -12.86 -8.40
N GLN A 308 -0.48 -12.44 -7.87
CA GLN A 308 -0.63 -11.92 -6.51
C GLN A 308 -1.93 -12.44 -5.88
N MET A 309 -1.89 -12.61 -4.57
CA MET A 309 -3.06 -12.90 -3.74
C MET A 309 -2.99 -12.04 -2.49
N SER A 310 -4.12 -11.46 -2.08
CA SER A 310 -4.25 -10.72 -0.82
C SER A 310 -5.49 -11.12 -0.04
N VAL A 311 -5.46 -10.85 1.24
CA VAL A 311 -6.58 -10.99 2.18
C VAL A 311 -6.64 -9.74 3.02
N ASP A 312 -7.79 -9.08 3.01
CA ASP A 312 -8.13 -7.94 3.86
C ASP A 312 -9.20 -8.35 4.87
N ALA A 313 -9.04 -7.95 6.12
CA ALA A 313 -10.01 -8.25 7.16
C ALA A 313 -10.22 -7.03 8.08
N HIS A 314 -11.47 -6.58 8.20
CA HIS A 314 -11.90 -5.45 9.03
C HIS A 314 -12.97 -5.87 10.03
N PHE A 315 -12.76 -5.58 11.33
CA PHE A 315 -13.62 -5.99 12.44
C PHE A 315 -13.97 -4.85 13.38
#